data_e7d9ac6727260e7f0de92e1fb6d53b83
#
_entry.id   e7d9ac6727260e7f0de92e1fb6d53b83
#
_cell.length_a   1.000
_cell.length_b   1.000
_cell.length_c   1.000
_cell.angle_alpha   90.00
_cell.angle_beta   90.00
_cell.angle_gamma   90.00
#
_symmetry.space_group_name_H-M   'P 1'
#
loop_
_entity.id
_entity.type
_entity.pdbx_description
1 polymer ?
#
loop_
_entity_poly.entity_id
_entity_poly.type
_entity_poly.pdbx_seq_one_letter_code
_entity_poly.pdbx_strand_id
1 'polypeptide(L)'
;MQLVLSLLQQMSVSLVIAYLFSKSPLLRPLANYSVRLPHKILIYIIFSSFCILGTYVGLDIDDAIANTRAVGAVLGGLLGGPLVGFLVGLTGGLHRYTLGGFTDLACAISTTCEGLLGGIVHWRLMRSGRTDALFEPRIAFFTTLYAEIMQMVIILLVATPFDKSLLLVRTIATPMILANSCGAALFISMIRDQQRMYEKFSRVFSAKALNIANRTVGIMSQGFTPEASNKIARIIQEETGVGAVAITDTEQILAFIGTGEDHHLPGTPIASAITMQAIAQNKVLFADGNSQPYRCSLSSACQLGSVLVIPLQGDKGVIGTIKLYEPKKRLFLKINHTLGEGIANLLSQQLLAGRLEQHQRLLVQSELKLIQAQINPHFLFNTLNTISAITRRDPDKARDLLLHLSLFFRKNLKRQSGLATLQEEQEHCQSYLEIELARFGDRLTVINEIPPHLATLHLPSFTLQPLIENAIKHGISTLLEQGRIRLYTDEHLTSVTIHVEDNAGTWQAHPAGDGLGMTIVDRRLKSAFGERYGVTIACEPEQWTRVSFTIPKEQP
;
A
#
# COMPACT_ATOMS: atom_id res chain seq x y z
N MET A 1 47.50 -27.55 36.02
CA MET A 1 46.94 -26.21 36.20
C MET A 1 47.37 -25.21 35.09
N GLN A 2 48.71 -25.11 34.86
CA GLN A 2 49.24 -24.21 33.80
C GLN A 2 48.68 -24.52 32.39
N LEU A 3 48.61 -25.81 31.99
CA LEU A 3 48.06 -26.21 30.68
C LEU A 3 46.58 -25.80 30.49
N VAL A 4 45.76 -25.97 31.53
CA VAL A 4 44.36 -25.53 31.51
C VAL A 4 44.27 -24.01 31.34
N LEU A 5 45.11 -23.25 32.05
CA LEU A 5 45.12 -21.79 31.94
C LEU A 5 45.55 -21.32 30.54
N SER A 6 46.56 -21.96 29.96
CA SER A 6 47.03 -21.65 28.59
C SER A 6 46.00 -21.99 27.53
N LEU A 7 45.28 -23.12 27.64
CA LEU A 7 44.19 -23.47 26.75
C LEU A 7 42.98 -22.51 26.90
N LEU A 8 42.69 -22.05 28.11
CA LEU A 8 41.67 -21.02 28.34
C LEU A 8 42.09 -19.67 27.74
N GLN A 9 43.35 -19.28 27.79
CA GLN A 9 43.87 -18.09 27.11
C GLN A 9 43.71 -18.19 25.58
N GLN A 10 44.04 -19.35 24.99
CA GLN A 10 43.84 -19.59 23.55
C GLN A 10 42.36 -19.57 23.16
N MET A 11 41.52 -20.19 24.00
CA MET A 11 40.06 -20.08 23.80
C MET A 11 39.57 -18.65 23.83
N SER A 12 40.13 -17.79 24.71
CA SER A 12 39.70 -16.38 24.76
C SER A 12 39.97 -15.66 23.44
N VAL A 13 41.12 -15.93 22.79
CA VAL A 13 41.42 -15.40 21.45
C VAL A 13 40.41 -15.90 20.41
N SER A 14 40.12 -17.20 20.39
CA SER A 14 39.12 -17.81 19.49
C SER A 14 37.73 -17.25 19.75
N LEU A 15 37.33 -17.00 21.00
CA LEU A 15 36.06 -16.41 21.37
C LEU A 15 35.95 -14.94 20.97
N VAL A 16 37.04 -14.16 21.09
CA VAL A 16 37.05 -12.77 20.57
C VAL A 16 36.85 -12.75 19.08
N ILE A 17 37.54 -13.61 18.35
CA ILE A 17 37.34 -13.73 16.90
C ILE A 17 35.90 -14.18 16.58
N ALA A 18 35.37 -15.17 17.31
CA ALA A 18 33.99 -15.61 17.21
C ALA A 18 32.98 -14.46 17.45
N TYR A 19 33.25 -13.63 18.49
CA TYR A 19 32.45 -12.46 18.78
C TYR A 19 32.47 -11.44 17.66
N LEU A 20 33.64 -11.11 17.12
CA LEU A 20 33.77 -10.19 15.98
C LEU A 20 33.04 -10.75 14.75
N PHE A 21 33.17 -12.05 14.49
CA PHE A 21 32.41 -12.72 13.43
C PHE A 21 30.91 -12.70 13.67
N SER A 22 30.45 -12.91 14.91
CA SER A 22 29.01 -12.88 15.21
C SER A 22 28.36 -11.51 14.95
N LYS A 23 29.12 -10.43 15.03
CA LYS A 23 28.71 -9.07 14.68
C LYS A 23 28.78 -8.76 13.19
N SER A 24 29.47 -9.59 12.41
CA SER A 24 29.63 -9.40 10.97
C SER A 24 28.31 -9.66 10.23
N PRO A 25 27.98 -8.86 9.20
CA PRO A 25 26.84 -9.13 8.31
C PRO A 25 26.96 -10.48 7.59
N LEU A 26 28.16 -11.08 7.54
CA LEU A 26 28.42 -12.38 6.90
C LEU A 26 27.71 -13.55 7.60
N LEU A 27 27.40 -13.44 8.89
CA LEU A 27 26.67 -14.48 9.63
C LEU A 27 25.15 -14.31 9.64
N ARG A 28 24.62 -13.19 9.16
CA ARG A 28 23.15 -12.98 9.04
C ARG A 28 22.43 -14.08 8.25
N PRO A 29 22.99 -14.65 7.16
CA PRO A 29 22.36 -15.74 6.44
C PRO A 29 22.27 -17.05 7.23
N LEU A 30 23.14 -17.27 8.23
CA LEU A 30 23.12 -18.47 9.09
C LEU A 30 21.91 -18.51 10.03
N ALA A 31 21.29 -17.35 10.26
CA ALA A 31 20.07 -17.21 11.05
C ALA A 31 18.80 -17.66 10.34
N ASN A 32 18.86 -17.98 9.04
CA ASN A 32 17.70 -18.36 8.24
C ASN A 32 17.57 -19.89 8.16
N TYR A 33 16.33 -20.37 8.18
CA TYR A 33 15.97 -21.80 8.14
C TYR A 33 16.38 -22.54 6.85
N SER A 34 16.86 -21.85 5.80
CA SER A 34 17.31 -22.46 4.56
C SER A 34 18.67 -21.92 4.12
N VAL A 35 19.70 -22.77 4.18
CA VAL A 35 21.06 -22.45 3.76
C VAL A 35 21.22 -22.81 2.27
N ARG A 36 21.26 -21.80 1.40
CA ARG A 36 21.54 -22.00 -0.05
C ARG A 36 23.02 -22.24 -0.30
N LEU A 37 23.37 -22.77 -1.46
CA LEU A 37 24.74 -23.11 -1.84
C LEU A 37 25.79 -21.99 -1.55
N PRO A 38 25.54 -20.70 -1.85
CA PRO A 38 26.50 -19.62 -1.52
C PRO A 38 26.82 -19.54 -0.03
N HIS A 39 25.82 -19.77 0.83
CA HIS A 39 25.99 -19.73 2.28
C HIS A 39 26.79 -20.93 2.78
N LYS A 40 26.62 -22.11 2.17
CA LYS A 40 27.44 -23.29 2.51
C LYS A 40 28.92 -23.09 2.18
N ILE A 41 29.21 -22.42 1.05
CA ILE A 41 30.59 -22.04 0.69
C ILE A 41 31.15 -21.06 1.72
N LEU A 42 30.37 -20.09 2.13
CA LEU A 42 30.79 -19.12 3.16
C LEU A 42 31.08 -19.81 4.50
N ILE A 43 30.20 -20.71 4.96
CA ILE A 43 30.42 -21.52 6.18
C ILE A 43 31.71 -22.33 6.04
N TYR A 44 31.92 -22.98 4.90
CA TYR A 44 33.14 -23.74 4.63
C TYR A 44 34.39 -22.87 4.78
N ILE A 45 34.44 -21.70 4.13
CA ILE A 45 35.61 -20.81 4.20
C ILE A 45 35.85 -20.34 5.63
N ILE A 46 34.83 -19.89 6.35
CA ILE A 46 34.94 -19.38 7.70
C ILE A 46 35.46 -20.46 8.66
N PHE A 47 34.82 -21.62 8.66
CA PHE A 47 35.18 -22.65 9.64
C PHE A 47 36.47 -23.40 9.28
N SER A 48 36.85 -23.50 8.01
CA SER A 48 38.16 -23.96 7.58
C SER A 48 39.27 -23.01 8.05
N SER A 49 39.04 -21.69 7.93
CA SER A 49 39.96 -20.69 8.48
C SER A 49 40.08 -20.80 10.02
N PHE A 50 38.97 -21.09 10.71
CA PHE A 50 38.96 -21.35 12.15
C PHE A 50 39.78 -22.59 12.50
N CYS A 51 39.69 -23.69 11.75
CA CYS A 51 40.47 -24.89 11.96
C CYS A 51 41.98 -24.61 11.79
N ILE A 52 42.37 -23.89 10.73
CA ILE A 52 43.75 -23.52 10.45
C ILE A 52 44.28 -22.62 11.56
N LEU A 53 43.53 -21.58 11.93
CA LEU A 53 43.90 -20.66 12.99
C LEU A 53 44.04 -21.38 14.33
N GLY A 54 43.10 -22.28 14.69
CA GLY A 54 43.16 -23.11 15.89
C GLY A 54 44.37 -24.00 15.97
N THR A 55 44.96 -24.37 14.83
CA THR A 55 46.21 -25.11 14.77
C THR A 55 47.43 -24.21 15.09
N TYR A 56 47.48 -22.98 14.50
CA TYR A 56 48.57 -22.04 14.74
C TYR A 56 48.59 -21.45 16.17
N VAL A 57 47.43 -21.28 16.75
CA VAL A 57 47.31 -20.81 18.16
C VAL A 57 47.48 -21.96 19.15
N GLY A 58 47.67 -23.21 18.70
CA GLY A 58 47.86 -24.39 19.52
C GLY A 58 49.13 -24.34 20.37
N LEU A 59 49.16 -25.18 21.45
CA LEU A 59 50.30 -25.35 22.34
C LEU A 59 51.09 -26.57 21.93
N ASP A 60 52.41 -26.41 21.74
CA ASP A 60 53.31 -27.51 21.51
C ASP A 60 53.59 -28.26 22.82
N ILE A 61 53.27 -29.56 22.81
CA ILE A 61 53.47 -30.49 23.94
C ILE A 61 54.11 -31.76 23.37
N ASP A 62 55.38 -31.98 23.68
CA ASP A 62 56.10 -33.19 23.27
C ASP A 62 55.97 -33.57 21.79
N ASP A 63 56.23 -32.62 20.87
CA ASP A 63 56.03 -32.73 19.41
C ASP A 63 54.58 -32.94 18.95
N ALA A 64 53.59 -32.67 19.80
CA ALA A 64 52.17 -32.63 19.46
C ALA A 64 51.57 -31.24 19.75
N ILE A 65 50.52 -30.88 19.02
CA ILE A 65 49.88 -29.58 19.19
C ILE A 65 48.49 -29.77 19.83
N ALA A 66 48.38 -29.35 21.11
CA ALA A 66 47.09 -29.21 21.79
C ALA A 66 46.41 -27.93 21.28
N ASN A 67 45.19 -28.02 20.74
CA ASN A 67 44.56 -26.94 19.95
C ASN A 67 43.05 -26.87 20.10
N THR A 68 42.46 -25.80 19.52
CA THR A 68 41.03 -25.56 19.49
C THR A 68 40.38 -25.86 18.11
N ARG A 69 41.08 -26.60 17.22
CA ARG A 69 40.67 -26.91 15.86
C ARG A 69 39.32 -27.66 15.79
N ALA A 70 39.10 -28.58 16.75
CA ALA A 70 37.86 -29.33 16.86
C ALA A 70 36.62 -28.44 16.92
N VAL A 71 36.69 -27.29 17.56
CA VAL A 71 35.60 -26.32 17.62
C VAL A 71 35.20 -25.87 16.19
N GLY A 72 36.20 -25.55 15.35
CA GLY A 72 35.97 -25.17 13.97
C GLY A 72 35.36 -26.30 13.12
N ALA A 73 35.92 -27.51 13.25
CA ALA A 73 35.45 -28.67 12.50
C ALA A 73 34.00 -29.06 12.85
N VAL A 74 33.72 -29.21 14.16
CA VAL A 74 32.40 -29.62 14.66
C VAL A 74 31.34 -28.55 14.33
N LEU A 75 31.62 -27.27 14.58
CA LEU A 75 30.67 -26.20 14.32
C LEU A 75 30.47 -26.00 12.81
N GLY A 76 31.50 -26.15 11.98
CA GLY A 76 31.38 -26.15 10.54
C GLY A 76 30.42 -27.23 10.02
N GLY A 77 30.49 -28.45 10.61
CA GLY A 77 29.58 -29.54 10.37
C GLY A 77 28.15 -29.27 10.88
N LEU A 78 28.05 -28.83 12.16
CA LEU A 78 26.79 -28.59 12.84
C LEU A 78 25.96 -27.48 12.14
N LEU A 79 26.60 -26.45 11.60
CA LEU A 79 25.93 -25.34 10.93
C LEU A 79 25.82 -25.53 9.40
N GLY A 80 26.77 -26.22 8.77
CA GLY A 80 26.84 -26.38 7.31
C GLY A 80 26.32 -27.73 6.77
N GLY A 81 26.13 -28.71 7.64
CA GLY A 81 25.71 -30.07 7.27
C GLY A 81 26.86 -31.03 6.93
N PRO A 82 26.57 -32.31 6.59
CA PRO A 82 27.55 -33.37 6.46
C PRO A 82 28.68 -33.08 5.46
N LEU A 83 28.33 -32.57 4.28
CA LEU A 83 29.29 -32.27 3.22
C LEU A 83 30.24 -31.14 3.64
N VAL A 84 29.69 -30.07 4.20
CA VAL A 84 30.50 -28.92 4.68
C VAL A 84 31.38 -29.33 5.82
N GLY A 85 30.85 -30.08 6.80
CA GLY A 85 31.62 -30.57 7.94
C GLY A 85 32.79 -31.48 7.52
N PHE A 86 32.53 -32.41 6.57
CA PHE A 86 33.56 -33.23 6.00
C PHE A 86 34.69 -32.40 5.35
N LEU A 87 34.30 -31.43 4.49
CA LEU A 87 35.27 -30.58 3.79
C LEU A 87 36.05 -29.68 4.74
N VAL A 88 35.42 -29.08 5.77
CA VAL A 88 36.07 -28.28 6.78
C VAL A 88 37.07 -29.13 7.57
N GLY A 89 36.64 -30.32 8.02
CA GLY A 89 37.48 -31.25 8.75
C GLY A 89 38.65 -31.75 7.90
N LEU A 90 38.41 -32.07 6.62
CA LEU A 90 39.47 -32.48 5.69
C LEU A 90 40.50 -31.38 5.45
N THR A 91 40.04 -30.12 5.23
CA THR A 91 40.93 -28.97 5.03
C THR A 91 41.80 -28.72 6.28
N GLY A 92 41.18 -28.67 7.47
CA GLY A 92 41.89 -28.48 8.74
C GLY A 92 42.80 -29.65 9.05
N GLY A 93 42.40 -30.88 8.76
CA GLY A 93 43.17 -32.11 8.93
C GLY A 93 44.40 -32.16 8.02
N LEU A 94 44.21 -31.89 6.71
CA LEU A 94 45.32 -31.82 5.74
C LEU A 94 46.33 -30.75 6.11
N HIS A 95 45.87 -29.56 6.51
CA HIS A 95 46.75 -28.49 6.98
C HIS A 95 47.55 -28.96 8.19
N ARG A 96 46.95 -29.66 9.17
CA ARG A 96 47.67 -30.21 10.33
C ARG A 96 48.70 -31.26 9.92
N TYR A 97 48.37 -32.10 8.95
CA TYR A 97 49.28 -33.13 8.44
C TYR A 97 50.56 -32.52 7.83
N THR A 98 50.44 -31.40 7.11
CA THR A 98 51.61 -30.71 6.51
C THR A 98 52.61 -30.14 7.54
N LEU A 99 52.19 -29.94 8.79
CA LEU A 99 53.05 -29.43 9.86
C LEU A 99 53.91 -30.53 10.51
N GLY A 100 53.61 -31.80 10.24
CA GLY A 100 54.36 -32.95 10.76
C GLY A 100 54.14 -33.23 12.24
N GLY A 101 54.95 -34.10 12.79
CA GLY A 101 54.88 -34.57 14.17
C GLY A 101 54.28 -35.97 14.28
N PHE A 102 54.55 -36.70 15.38
CA PHE A 102 54.12 -38.09 15.54
C PHE A 102 52.61 -38.32 15.59
N THR A 103 51.81 -37.25 15.74
CA THR A 103 50.34 -37.27 15.76
C THR A 103 49.70 -36.71 14.49
N ASP A 104 50.49 -36.35 13.48
CA ASP A 104 49.99 -35.64 12.29
C ASP A 104 48.86 -36.39 11.55
N LEU A 105 49.05 -37.66 11.23
CA LEU A 105 48.05 -38.51 10.58
C LEU A 105 46.83 -38.75 11.47
N ALA A 106 47.04 -39.01 12.76
CA ALA A 106 45.96 -39.22 13.70
C ALA A 106 45.08 -37.97 13.85
N CYS A 107 45.69 -36.78 13.89
CA CYS A 107 45.01 -35.51 13.94
C CYS A 107 44.26 -35.19 12.61
N ALA A 108 44.82 -35.54 11.47
CA ALA A 108 44.14 -35.34 10.18
C ALA A 108 42.85 -36.17 10.06
N ILE A 109 42.94 -37.44 10.47
CA ILE A 109 41.79 -38.34 10.52
C ILE A 109 40.74 -37.85 11.53
N SER A 110 41.15 -37.55 12.76
CA SER A 110 40.23 -37.14 13.83
C SER A 110 39.48 -35.87 13.47
N THR A 111 40.18 -34.83 12.94
CA THR A 111 39.53 -33.56 12.56
C THR A 111 38.51 -33.76 11.45
N THR A 112 38.79 -34.65 10.50
CA THR A 112 37.81 -35.00 9.42
C THR A 112 36.57 -35.69 10.00
N CYS A 113 36.78 -36.62 10.93
CA CYS A 113 35.69 -37.31 11.64
C CYS A 113 34.86 -36.35 12.53
N GLU A 114 35.52 -35.40 13.22
CA GLU A 114 34.85 -34.37 14.04
C GLU A 114 33.90 -33.51 13.19
N GLY A 115 34.36 -33.02 12.05
CA GLY A 115 33.55 -32.27 11.12
C GLY A 115 32.35 -33.08 10.58
N LEU A 116 32.59 -34.35 10.26
CA LEU A 116 31.53 -35.27 9.80
C LEU A 116 30.53 -35.55 10.92
N LEU A 117 30.97 -35.75 12.16
CA LEU A 117 30.11 -35.95 13.33
C LEU A 117 29.15 -34.75 13.51
N GLY A 118 29.71 -33.52 13.49
CA GLY A 118 28.89 -32.29 13.52
C GLY A 118 27.85 -32.28 12.41
N GLY A 119 28.23 -32.65 11.19
CA GLY A 119 27.35 -32.75 10.04
C GLY A 119 26.25 -33.83 10.17
N ILE A 120 26.55 -34.98 10.77
CA ILE A 120 25.56 -36.05 11.03
C ILE A 120 24.54 -35.56 12.06
N VAL A 121 24.94 -34.85 13.09
CA VAL A 121 24.04 -34.22 14.08
C VAL A 121 23.15 -33.20 13.39
N HIS A 122 23.69 -32.32 12.54
CA HIS A 122 22.93 -31.40 11.71
C HIS A 122 21.84 -32.13 10.89
N TRP A 123 22.25 -33.15 10.12
CA TRP A 123 21.34 -33.91 9.27
C TRP A 123 20.20 -34.56 10.07
N ARG A 124 20.52 -35.13 11.24
CA ARG A 124 19.54 -35.78 12.13
C ARG A 124 18.54 -34.75 12.69
N LEU A 125 18.99 -33.58 13.13
CA LEU A 125 18.15 -32.51 13.64
C LEU A 125 17.25 -31.92 12.54
N MET A 126 17.79 -31.69 11.35
CA MET A 126 17.03 -31.22 10.20
C MET A 126 15.93 -32.22 9.80
N ARG A 127 16.26 -33.52 9.77
CA ARG A 127 15.30 -34.57 9.42
C ARG A 127 14.19 -34.75 10.48
N SER A 128 14.47 -34.44 11.72
CA SER A 128 13.48 -34.47 12.82
C SER A 128 12.66 -33.17 12.97
N GLY A 129 12.86 -32.17 12.11
CA GLY A 129 12.18 -30.87 12.17
C GLY A 129 12.65 -29.96 13.31
N ARG A 130 13.70 -30.33 14.04
CA ARG A 130 14.23 -29.57 15.20
C ARG A 130 15.33 -28.61 14.77
N THR A 131 15.05 -27.73 13.84
CA THR A 131 16.02 -26.77 13.26
C THR A 131 16.60 -25.82 14.31
N ASP A 132 15.78 -25.35 15.26
CA ASP A 132 16.19 -24.43 16.32
C ASP A 132 17.23 -25.05 17.25
N ALA A 133 17.25 -26.37 17.38
CA ALA A 133 18.17 -27.10 18.20
C ALA A 133 19.64 -27.00 17.71
N LEU A 134 19.87 -26.66 16.44
CA LEU A 134 21.20 -26.38 15.89
C LEU A 134 21.89 -25.22 16.60
N PHE A 135 21.13 -24.29 17.16
CA PHE A 135 21.63 -23.13 17.91
C PHE A 135 21.53 -23.31 19.44
N GLU A 136 21.28 -24.54 19.90
CA GLU A 136 21.34 -24.84 21.34
C GLU A 136 22.78 -25.08 21.80
N PRO A 137 23.30 -24.30 22.78
CA PRO A 137 24.65 -24.50 23.31
C PRO A 137 24.90 -25.90 23.87
N ARG A 138 23.85 -26.54 24.40
CA ARG A 138 23.93 -27.92 24.91
C ARG A 138 24.29 -28.93 23.82
N ILE A 139 23.69 -28.75 22.60
CA ILE A 139 23.96 -29.63 21.46
C ILE A 139 25.40 -29.46 20.99
N ALA A 140 25.86 -28.20 20.85
CA ALA A 140 27.26 -27.93 20.50
C ALA A 140 28.22 -28.52 21.53
N PHE A 141 27.92 -28.35 22.83
CA PHE A 141 28.72 -28.90 23.91
C PHE A 141 28.87 -30.41 23.80
N PHE A 142 27.77 -31.16 23.77
CA PHE A 142 27.83 -32.62 23.73
C PHE A 142 28.39 -33.16 22.42
N THR A 143 28.10 -32.53 21.28
CA THR A 143 28.65 -32.92 19.98
C THR A 143 30.19 -32.77 19.99
N THR A 144 30.69 -31.64 20.51
CA THR A 144 32.16 -31.42 20.62
C THR A 144 32.79 -32.32 21.66
N LEU A 145 32.13 -32.59 22.78
CA LEU A 145 32.61 -33.53 23.79
C LEU A 145 32.81 -34.94 23.22
N TYR A 146 31.81 -35.45 22.45
CA TYR A 146 31.96 -36.75 21.79
C TYR A 146 33.03 -36.73 20.70
N ALA A 147 33.14 -35.63 19.95
CA ALA A 147 34.17 -35.44 18.92
C ALA A 147 35.58 -35.49 19.53
N GLU A 148 35.80 -34.79 20.64
CA GLU A 148 37.08 -34.79 21.36
C GLU A 148 37.44 -36.16 21.96
N ILE A 149 36.46 -36.86 22.54
CA ILE A 149 36.67 -38.23 23.01
C ILE A 149 37.08 -39.14 21.84
N MET A 150 36.39 -39.02 20.71
CA MET A 150 36.74 -39.75 19.48
C MET A 150 38.15 -39.41 19.00
N GLN A 151 38.59 -38.16 19.06
CA GLN A 151 39.94 -37.73 18.74
C GLN A 151 40.97 -38.44 19.64
N MET A 152 40.76 -38.49 20.96
CA MET A 152 41.66 -39.18 21.87
C MET A 152 41.79 -40.67 21.54
N VAL A 153 40.69 -41.33 21.19
CA VAL A 153 40.72 -42.73 20.77
C VAL A 153 41.49 -42.89 19.45
N ILE A 154 41.28 -42.02 18.46
CA ILE A 154 41.99 -42.07 17.17
C ILE A 154 43.50 -41.86 17.38
N ILE A 155 43.93 -40.95 18.27
CA ILE A 155 45.34 -40.74 18.58
C ILE A 155 45.96 -42.03 19.14
N LEU A 156 45.28 -42.70 20.07
CA LEU A 156 45.77 -43.95 20.65
C LEU A 156 45.88 -45.13 19.63
N LEU A 157 45.01 -45.12 18.62
CA LEU A 157 44.96 -46.20 17.62
C LEU A 157 45.92 -45.97 16.45
N VAL A 158 46.19 -44.72 16.08
CA VAL A 158 46.90 -44.39 14.82
C VAL A 158 48.30 -43.85 15.07
N ALA A 159 48.52 -43.10 16.14
CA ALA A 159 49.82 -42.48 16.40
C ALA A 159 50.84 -43.50 16.99
N THR A 160 52.06 -43.42 16.50
CA THR A 160 53.18 -44.32 16.93
C THR A 160 54.37 -43.48 17.40
N PRO A 161 55.10 -43.92 18.45
CA PRO A 161 54.87 -45.11 19.26
C PRO A 161 53.75 -44.95 20.32
N PHE A 162 53.10 -46.07 20.66
CA PHE A 162 51.95 -46.10 21.59
C PHE A 162 52.23 -45.50 22.97
N ASP A 163 53.37 -45.71 23.53
CA ASP A 163 53.74 -45.21 24.87
C ASP A 163 53.74 -43.66 24.88
N LYS A 164 54.26 -43.01 23.83
CA LYS A 164 54.19 -41.54 23.67
C LYS A 164 52.78 -41.06 23.52
N SER A 165 51.98 -41.76 22.71
CA SER A 165 50.57 -41.46 22.50
C SER A 165 49.74 -41.54 23.77
N LEU A 166 49.98 -42.56 24.59
CA LEU A 166 49.30 -42.75 25.86
C LEU A 166 49.65 -41.63 26.86
N LEU A 167 50.96 -41.27 26.96
CA LEU A 167 51.42 -40.18 27.82
C LEU A 167 50.79 -38.83 27.39
N LEU A 168 50.80 -38.56 26.09
CA LEU A 168 50.16 -37.36 25.52
C LEU A 168 48.67 -37.29 25.85
N VAL A 169 47.89 -38.36 25.55
CA VAL A 169 46.47 -38.39 25.82
C VAL A 169 46.15 -38.20 27.30
N ARG A 170 46.91 -38.81 28.22
CA ARG A 170 46.75 -38.57 29.68
C ARG A 170 46.95 -37.11 30.05
N THR A 171 47.80 -36.38 29.34
CA THR A 171 48.10 -34.98 29.62
C THR A 171 47.08 -34.02 29.06
N ILE A 172 46.64 -34.25 27.78
CA ILE A 172 45.81 -33.30 27.04
C ILE A 172 44.29 -33.59 27.07
N ALA A 173 43.87 -34.84 27.34
CA ALA A 173 42.49 -35.24 27.21
C ALA A 173 41.52 -34.38 28.02
N THR A 174 41.72 -34.32 29.35
CA THR A 174 40.82 -33.58 30.23
C THR A 174 40.76 -32.08 29.88
N PRO A 175 41.88 -31.35 29.74
CA PRO A 175 41.83 -29.93 29.41
C PRO A 175 41.26 -29.64 28.01
N MET A 176 41.59 -30.43 26.98
CA MET A 176 41.07 -30.23 25.63
C MET A 176 39.58 -30.51 25.53
N ILE A 177 39.13 -31.66 26.06
CA ILE A 177 37.71 -32.03 26.04
C ILE A 177 36.86 -30.95 26.70
N LEU A 178 37.24 -30.46 27.87
CA LEU A 178 36.50 -29.42 28.59
C LEU A 178 36.58 -28.07 27.88
N ALA A 179 37.78 -27.64 27.48
CA ALA A 179 37.98 -26.35 26.86
C ALA A 179 37.21 -26.23 25.52
N ASN A 180 37.38 -27.23 24.64
CA ASN A 180 36.76 -27.17 23.31
C ASN A 180 35.25 -27.35 23.38
N SER A 181 34.71 -28.20 24.26
CA SER A 181 33.27 -28.35 24.46
C SER A 181 32.62 -27.08 25.00
N CYS A 182 33.25 -26.43 26.01
CA CYS A 182 32.80 -25.15 26.52
C CYS A 182 32.92 -24.05 25.47
N GLY A 183 34.02 -24.04 24.69
CA GLY A 183 34.23 -23.07 23.61
C GLY A 183 33.17 -23.13 22.52
N ALA A 184 32.85 -24.34 22.08
CA ALA A 184 31.77 -24.55 21.08
C ALA A 184 30.40 -24.10 21.62
N ALA A 185 30.10 -24.41 22.88
CA ALA A 185 28.87 -23.98 23.53
C ALA A 185 28.77 -22.45 23.65
N LEU A 186 29.86 -21.79 24.07
CA LEU A 186 29.92 -20.32 24.15
C LEU A 186 29.76 -19.67 22.76
N PHE A 187 30.42 -20.23 21.74
CA PHE A 187 30.31 -19.74 20.37
C PHE A 187 28.84 -19.78 19.89
N ILE A 188 28.17 -20.90 20.06
CA ILE A 188 26.74 -21.03 19.68
C ILE A 188 25.86 -20.14 20.54
N SER A 189 26.17 -19.96 21.84
CA SER A 189 25.42 -19.01 22.68
C SER A 189 25.50 -17.58 22.15
N MET A 190 26.69 -17.14 21.72
CA MET A 190 26.87 -15.81 21.13
C MET A 190 26.03 -15.62 19.87
N ILE A 191 25.99 -16.61 18.97
CA ILE A 191 25.15 -16.57 17.75
C ILE A 191 23.68 -16.53 18.14
N ARG A 192 23.22 -17.38 19.04
CA ARG A 192 21.85 -17.46 19.52
C ARG A 192 21.37 -16.13 20.13
N ASP A 193 22.22 -15.52 20.96
CA ASP A 193 21.89 -14.27 21.63
C ASP A 193 21.71 -13.12 20.60
N GLN A 194 22.53 -13.09 19.55
CA GLN A 194 22.36 -12.15 18.45
C GLN A 194 21.04 -12.39 17.70
N GLN A 195 20.69 -13.64 17.40
CA GLN A 195 19.43 -13.99 16.77
C GLN A 195 18.23 -13.55 17.62
N ARG A 196 18.24 -13.89 18.91
CA ARG A 196 17.18 -13.50 19.85
C ARG A 196 17.01 -12.00 19.98
N MET A 197 18.10 -11.24 20.01
CA MET A 197 18.07 -9.78 20.01
C MET A 197 17.40 -9.25 18.74
N TYR A 198 17.77 -9.76 17.57
CA TYR A 198 17.20 -9.35 16.30
C TYR A 198 15.70 -9.69 16.20
N GLU A 199 15.31 -10.91 16.58
CA GLU A 199 13.91 -11.34 16.59
C GLU A 199 13.08 -10.53 17.58
N LYS A 200 13.58 -10.26 18.78
CA LYS A 200 12.90 -9.43 19.78
C LYS A 200 12.69 -8.02 19.24
N PHE A 201 13.72 -7.44 18.62
CA PHE A 201 13.65 -6.13 18.01
C PHE A 201 12.60 -6.10 16.88
N SER A 202 12.65 -7.10 15.99
CA SER A 202 11.70 -7.22 14.86
C SER A 202 10.26 -7.40 15.33
N ARG A 203 10.02 -8.25 16.34
CA ARG A 203 8.67 -8.47 16.94
C ARG A 203 8.11 -7.21 17.56
N VAL A 204 8.90 -6.51 18.37
CA VAL A 204 8.46 -5.26 19.03
C VAL A 204 8.16 -4.19 17.99
N PHE A 205 9.02 -4.06 16.97
CA PHE A 205 8.82 -3.10 15.87
C PHE A 205 7.54 -3.40 15.10
N SER A 206 7.38 -4.66 14.67
CA SER A 206 6.19 -5.08 13.89
C SER A 206 4.91 -4.95 14.70
N ALA A 207 4.92 -5.31 15.99
CA ALA A 207 3.76 -5.16 16.86
C ALA A 207 3.34 -3.69 17.02
N LYS A 208 4.30 -2.78 17.26
CA LYS A 208 4.02 -1.34 17.37
C LYS A 208 3.47 -0.77 16.06
N ALA A 209 4.10 -1.09 14.93
CA ALA A 209 3.64 -0.64 13.63
C ALA A 209 2.21 -1.13 13.31
N LEU A 210 1.92 -2.41 13.61
CA LEU A 210 0.60 -3.00 13.39
C LEU A 210 -0.46 -2.39 14.33
N ASN A 211 -0.13 -2.13 15.60
CA ASN A 211 -1.03 -1.46 16.54
C ASN A 211 -1.39 -0.05 16.07
N ILE A 212 -0.39 0.72 15.63
CA ILE A 212 -0.64 2.06 15.09
C ILE A 212 -1.52 1.96 13.84
N ALA A 213 -1.20 1.03 12.92
CA ALA A 213 -2.00 0.80 11.73
C ALA A 213 -3.47 0.52 12.05
N ASN A 214 -3.72 -0.45 12.94
CA ASN A 214 -5.08 -0.86 13.31
C ASN A 214 -5.85 0.25 14.04
N ARG A 215 -5.19 1.00 14.93
CA ARG A 215 -5.82 2.09 15.69
C ARG A 215 -6.09 3.33 14.84
N THR A 216 -5.38 3.51 13.72
CA THR A 216 -5.55 4.66 12.81
C THR A 216 -6.49 4.37 11.64
N VAL A 217 -6.81 3.08 11.37
CA VAL A 217 -7.80 2.69 10.35
C VAL A 217 -9.14 3.38 10.64
N GLY A 218 -9.73 3.99 9.60
CA GLY A 218 -11.01 4.68 9.69
C GLY A 218 -10.94 6.11 10.24
N ILE A 219 -9.89 6.50 10.99
CA ILE A 219 -9.74 7.88 11.43
C ILE A 219 -9.38 8.77 10.23
N MET A 220 -8.45 8.31 9.39
CA MET A 220 -7.99 9.05 8.21
C MET A 220 -9.01 9.07 7.05
N SER A 221 -9.98 8.16 7.03
CA SER A 221 -11.04 8.17 6.01
C SER A 221 -11.97 9.39 6.14
N GLN A 222 -12.00 10.02 7.32
CA GLN A 222 -12.76 11.26 7.57
C GLN A 222 -12.03 12.52 7.07
N GLY A 223 -10.85 12.37 6.51
CA GLY A 223 -10.02 13.47 6.03
C GLY A 223 -8.96 13.92 7.04
N PHE A 224 -8.13 14.88 6.63
CA PHE A 224 -7.02 15.43 7.40
C PHE A 224 -7.52 16.61 8.26
N THR A 225 -8.39 16.30 9.23
CA THR A 225 -8.99 17.30 10.14
C THR A 225 -8.20 17.43 11.44
N PRO A 226 -8.33 18.55 12.19
CA PRO A 226 -7.68 18.70 13.49
C PRO A 226 -8.06 17.61 14.49
N GLU A 227 -9.34 17.17 14.52
CA GLU A 227 -9.81 16.12 15.41
C GLU A 227 -9.19 14.76 15.07
N ALA A 228 -9.13 14.39 13.79
CA ALA A 228 -8.48 13.17 13.32
C ALA A 228 -6.97 13.23 13.63
N SER A 229 -6.32 14.35 13.34
CA SER A 229 -4.90 14.58 13.61
C SER A 229 -4.56 14.48 15.10
N ASN A 230 -5.41 14.99 15.99
CA ASN A 230 -5.22 14.89 17.44
C ASN A 230 -5.28 13.44 17.92
N LYS A 231 -6.27 12.66 17.47
CA LYS A 231 -6.38 11.23 17.78
C LYS A 231 -5.16 10.46 17.31
N ILE A 232 -4.70 10.71 16.08
CA ILE A 232 -3.53 10.05 15.50
C ILE A 232 -2.25 10.44 16.23
N ALA A 233 -2.03 11.73 16.54
CA ALA A 233 -0.87 12.19 17.29
C ALA A 233 -0.79 11.51 18.67
N ARG A 234 -1.92 11.33 19.35
CA ARG A 234 -2.01 10.62 20.63
C ARG A 234 -1.65 9.14 20.48
N ILE A 235 -2.21 8.46 19.48
CA ILE A 235 -1.89 7.05 19.20
C ILE A 235 -0.39 6.88 18.94
N ILE A 236 0.20 7.73 18.12
CA ILE A 236 1.63 7.68 17.80
C ILE A 236 2.46 7.92 19.07
N GLN A 237 2.13 8.88 19.88
CA GLN A 237 2.85 9.20 21.10
C GLN A 237 2.79 8.05 22.12
N GLU A 238 1.61 7.46 22.34
CA GLU A 238 1.42 6.31 23.23
C GLU A 238 2.23 5.08 22.77
N GLU A 239 2.18 4.74 21.49
CA GLU A 239 2.84 3.53 20.96
C GLU A 239 4.35 3.70 20.81
N THR A 240 4.82 4.88 20.45
CA THR A 240 6.26 5.14 20.28
C THR A 240 6.95 5.50 21.58
N GLY A 241 6.25 6.18 22.49
CA GLY A 241 6.78 6.69 23.74
C GLY A 241 7.72 7.90 23.56
N VAL A 242 7.66 8.59 22.41
CA VAL A 242 8.41 9.83 22.16
C VAL A 242 7.91 10.96 23.05
N GLY A 243 8.76 11.96 23.28
CA GLY A 243 8.43 13.08 24.17
C GLY A 243 7.26 13.93 23.70
N ALA A 244 7.13 14.16 22.39
CA ALA A 244 5.96 14.80 21.79
C ALA A 244 5.77 14.40 20.32
N VAL A 245 4.53 14.54 19.84
CA VAL A 245 4.12 14.33 18.45
C VAL A 245 3.34 15.52 17.95
N ALA A 246 3.69 16.04 16.79
CA ALA A 246 2.88 17.03 16.08
C ALA A 246 2.47 16.52 14.70
N ILE A 247 1.29 16.90 14.27
CA ILE A 247 0.80 16.73 12.91
C ILE A 247 0.46 18.11 12.35
N THR A 248 0.96 18.40 11.16
CA THR A 248 0.71 19.68 10.49
C THR A 248 0.13 19.43 9.10
N ASP A 249 -0.62 20.35 8.57
CA ASP A 249 -0.78 20.49 7.14
C ASP A 249 0.44 21.22 6.52
N THR A 250 0.30 21.87 5.38
CA THR A 250 1.39 22.63 4.73
C THR A 250 1.56 24.04 5.31
N GLU A 251 0.63 24.52 6.15
CA GLU A 251 0.57 25.90 6.62
C GLU A 251 0.56 26.04 8.15
N GLN A 252 -0.15 25.11 8.84
CA GLN A 252 -0.40 25.23 10.27
C GLN A 252 -0.27 23.90 11.02
N ILE A 253 -0.19 24.00 12.35
CA ILE A 253 -0.20 22.85 13.26
C ILE A 253 -1.66 22.38 13.41
N LEU A 254 -1.96 21.13 13.04
CA LEU A 254 -3.28 20.53 13.23
C LEU A 254 -3.44 19.88 14.60
N ALA A 255 -2.35 19.27 15.11
CA ALA A 255 -2.34 18.63 16.42
C ALA A 255 -0.95 18.68 17.02
N PHE A 256 -0.87 18.78 18.34
CA PHE A 256 0.35 18.66 19.13
C PHE A 256 0.02 17.95 20.46
N ILE A 257 0.77 16.90 20.80
CA ILE A 257 0.57 16.10 22.02
C ILE A 257 1.91 15.88 22.70
N GLY A 258 2.00 16.12 23.99
CA GLY A 258 3.16 15.85 24.83
C GLY A 258 3.95 17.07 25.26
N THR A 259 5.26 16.92 25.49
CA THR A 259 6.12 17.99 26.00
C THR A 259 6.09 19.22 25.08
N GLY A 260 5.71 20.38 25.58
CA GLY A 260 5.63 21.63 24.84
C GLY A 260 4.24 21.97 24.28
N GLU A 261 3.20 21.22 24.67
CA GLU A 261 1.81 21.51 24.28
C GLU A 261 1.27 22.85 24.80
N ASP A 262 1.96 23.42 25.80
CA ASP A 262 1.66 24.72 26.37
C ASP A 262 1.86 25.92 25.41
N HIS A 263 2.72 25.76 24.39
CA HIS A 263 3.05 26.82 23.44
C HIS A 263 3.00 26.36 21.96
N HIS A 264 2.94 25.10 21.68
CA HIS A 264 2.72 24.56 20.32
C HIS A 264 1.21 24.31 20.08
N LEU A 265 0.45 25.36 19.91
CA LEU A 265 -1.01 25.30 19.85
C LEU A 265 -1.51 24.90 18.45
N PRO A 266 -2.52 24.02 18.34
CA PRO A 266 -3.20 23.77 17.07
C PRO A 266 -3.76 25.07 16.47
N GLY A 267 -3.74 25.17 15.13
CA GLY A 267 -4.17 26.37 14.40
C GLY A 267 -3.07 27.44 14.26
N THR A 268 -1.89 27.28 14.90
CA THR A 268 -0.78 28.22 14.72
C THR A 268 0.00 27.94 13.45
N PRO A 269 0.47 28.97 12.71
CA PRO A 269 1.29 28.78 11.51
C PRO A 269 2.59 28.02 11.79
N ILE A 270 3.09 27.29 10.78
CA ILE A 270 4.37 26.59 10.85
C ILE A 270 5.51 27.60 10.89
N ALA A 271 6.12 27.81 12.07
CA ALA A 271 7.28 28.70 12.24
C ALA A 271 8.64 27.98 12.14
N SER A 272 8.66 26.65 12.00
CA SER A 272 9.87 25.84 12.00
C SER A 272 10.47 25.72 10.60
N ALA A 273 11.67 26.26 10.39
CA ALA A 273 12.39 26.21 9.11
C ALA A 273 12.60 24.79 8.61
N ILE A 274 12.96 23.84 9.49
CA ILE A 274 13.17 22.42 9.14
C ILE A 274 11.87 21.77 8.65
N THR A 275 10.70 22.18 9.16
CA THR A 275 9.41 21.67 8.70
C THR A 275 9.10 22.18 7.30
N MET A 276 9.28 23.47 7.04
CA MET A 276 9.10 24.06 5.71
C MET A 276 10.05 23.45 4.68
N GLN A 277 11.30 23.20 5.09
CA GLN A 277 12.28 22.54 4.22
C GLN A 277 11.89 21.09 3.92
N ALA A 278 11.38 20.33 4.90
CA ALA A 278 10.91 18.95 4.70
C ALA A 278 9.73 18.90 3.72
N ILE A 279 8.79 19.85 3.83
CA ILE A 279 7.66 19.98 2.90
C ILE A 279 8.16 20.31 1.48
N ALA A 280 9.02 21.32 1.34
CA ALA A 280 9.51 21.79 0.06
C ALA A 280 10.36 20.73 -0.68
N GLN A 281 11.19 19.98 0.04
CA GLN A 281 12.07 18.96 -0.54
C GLN A 281 11.42 17.57 -0.62
N ASN A 282 10.25 17.37 0.01
CA ASN A 282 9.60 16.06 0.18
C ASN A 282 10.58 15.02 0.73
N LYS A 283 11.34 15.37 1.75
CA LYS A 283 12.35 14.50 2.38
C LYS A 283 12.19 14.48 3.88
N VAL A 284 12.50 13.32 4.47
CA VAL A 284 12.63 13.19 5.91
C VAL A 284 13.84 13.99 6.39
N LEU A 285 13.63 14.86 7.36
CA LEU A 285 14.69 15.69 7.96
C LEU A 285 14.76 15.42 9.47
N PHE A 286 16.00 15.33 9.96
CA PHE A 286 16.27 15.05 11.35
C PHE A 286 17.22 16.09 11.92
N ALA A 287 16.80 16.76 13.01
CA ALA A 287 17.67 17.60 13.82
C ALA A 287 17.95 16.88 15.15
N ASP A 288 19.21 16.47 15.36
CA ASP A 288 19.63 15.64 16.49
C ASP A 288 19.89 16.43 17.79
N GLY A 289 19.86 17.75 17.71
CA GLY A 289 20.16 18.63 18.81
C GLY A 289 21.66 18.89 19.06
N ASN A 290 22.55 18.14 18.40
CA ASN A 290 24.02 18.27 18.55
C ASN A 290 24.68 18.82 17.28
N SER A 291 24.68 18.05 16.19
CA SER A 291 25.25 18.46 14.89
C SER A 291 24.32 19.40 14.14
N GLN A 292 23.01 19.21 14.28
CA GLN A 292 21.98 20.14 13.83
C GLN A 292 21.11 20.53 15.02
N PRO A 293 21.38 21.68 15.67
CA PRO A 293 20.64 22.10 16.86
C PRO A 293 19.17 22.39 16.53
N TYR A 294 18.27 21.69 17.21
CA TYR A 294 16.86 22.05 17.21
C TYR A 294 16.63 23.19 18.21
N ARG A 295 16.12 24.31 17.72
CA ARG A 295 15.62 25.42 18.56
C ARG A 295 14.16 25.65 18.25
N CYS A 296 13.33 25.66 19.28
CA CYS A 296 11.94 26.04 19.14
C CYS A 296 11.86 27.50 18.68
N SER A 297 11.08 27.74 17.61
CA SER A 297 10.86 29.09 17.07
C SER A 297 9.80 29.90 17.84
N LEU A 298 9.05 29.22 18.74
CA LEU A 298 7.95 29.85 19.50
C LEU A 298 8.34 30.22 20.93
N SER A 299 9.23 29.44 21.57
CA SER A 299 9.63 29.65 22.96
C SER A 299 11.09 29.29 23.21
N SER A 300 11.85 30.21 23.82
CA SER A 300 13.24 29.95 24.24
C SER A 300 13.32 28.97 25.42
N ALA A 301 12.26 28.87 26.23
CA ALA A 301 12.14 27.97 27.38
C ALA A 301 11.74 26.55 26.99
N CYS A 302 11.49 26.26 25.71
CA CYS A 302 11.07 24.95 25.23
C CYS A 302 12.07 23.85 25.59
N GLN A 303 11.54 22.75 26.13
CA GLN A 303 12.35 21.61 26.60
C GLN A 303 12.71 20.62 25.48
N LEU A 304 12.13 20.77 24.28
CA LEU A 304 12.40 19.91 23.12
C LEU A 304 13.84 20.12 22.63
N GLY A 305 14.55 19.03 22.34
CA GLY A 305 15.96 19.03 21.97
C GLY A 305 16.25 18.45 20.59
N SER A 306 15.42 17.53 20.10
CA SER A 306 15.55 16.93 18.79
C SER A 306 14.20 16.76 18.11
N VAL A 307 14.19 16.73 16.78
CA VAL A 307 12.97 16.56 15.98
C VAL A 307 13.25 15.75 14.73
N LEU A 308 12.37 14.80 14.45
CA LEU A 308 12.26 14.11 13.18
C LEU A 308 11.02 14.63 12.46
N VAL A 309 11.18 15.17 11.27
CA VAL A 309 10.09 15.69 10.44
C VAL A 309 9.91 14.79 9.22
N ILE A 310 8.72 14.24 9.07
CA ILE A 310 8.41 13.26 8.02
C ILE A 310 7.23 13.79 7.20
N PRO A 311 7.41 14.04 5.89
CA PRO A 311 6.33 14.50 5.03
C PRO A 311 5.29 13.40 4.81
N LEU A 312 4.02 13.79 4.81
CA LEU A 312 2.87 12.97 4.42
C LEU A 312 2.54 13.25 2.95
N GLN A 313 2.49 12.19 2.17
CA GLN A 313 2.26 12.29 0.74
C GLN A 313 0.77 12.13 0.38
N GLY A 314 0.29 12.99 -0.51
CA GLY A 314 -0.99 12.90 -1.18
C GLY A 314 -0.82 12.83 -2.70
N ASP A 315 -1.94 12.88 -3.44
CA ASP A 315 -1.96 12.73 -4.91
C ASP A 315 -1.10 13.75 -5.68
N LYS A 316 -1.01 14.97 -5.16
CA LYS A 316 -0.36 16.10 -5.85
C LYS A 316 0.91 16.59 -5.15
N GLY A 317 1.43 15.83 -4.17
CA GLY A 317 2.60 16.23 -3.39
C GLY A 317 2.39 16.13 -1.89
N VAL A 318 3.21 16.84 -1.12
CA VAL A 318 3.14 16.84 0.35
C VAL A 318 1.86 17.55 0.81
N ILE A 319 1.10 16.88 1.67
CA ILE A 319 -0.15 17.41 2.24
C ILE A 319 0.00 17.85 3.70
N GLY A 320 1.13 17.50 4.32
CA GLY A 320 1.43 17.82 5.71
C GLY A 320 2.64 17.08 6.23
N THR A 321 2.88 17.13 7.52
CA THR A 321 4.00 16.42 8.16
C THR A 321 3.60 15.75 9.47
N ILE A 322 4.29 14.66 9.79
CA ILE A 322 4.37 14.10 11.15
C ILE A 322 5.70 14.52 11.74
N LYS A 323 5.70 15.01 12.97
CA LYS A 323 6.89 15.42 13.68
C LYS A 323 6.98 14.66 14.99
N LEU A 324 8.10 13.98 15.19
CA LEU A 324 8.42 13.29 16.43
C LEU A 324 9.50 14.04 17.17
N TYR A 325 9.29 14.30 18.46
CA TYR A 325 10.21 15.09 19.27
C TYR A 325 10.71 14.31 20.49
N GLU A 326 11.96 14.59 20.88
CA GLU A 326 12.47 14.21 22.19
C GLU A 326 12.94 15.43 22.97
N PRO A 327 12.75 15.44 24.31
CA PRO A 327 13.29 16.48 25.17
C PRO A 327 14.83 16.50 25.17
N LYS A 328 15.43 17.65 25.52
CA LYS A 328 16.89 17.87 25.61
C LYS A 328 17.62 16.82 26.46
N LYS A 329 16.94 16.23 27.45
CA LYS A 329 17.49 15.22 28.36
C LYS A 329 17.37 13.78 27.84
N ARG A 330 16.78 13.57 26.68
CA ARG A 330 16.46 12.25 26.11
C ARG A 330 17.08 12.07 24.74
N LEU A 331 17.71 10.93 24.50
CA LEU A 331 18.27 10.62 23.19
C LEU A 331 17.17 10.17 22.23
N PHE A 332 17.22 10.65 21.00
CA PHE A 332 16.32 10.18 19.95
C PHE A 332 16.76 8.79 19.48
N LEU A 333 15.95 7.78 19.75
CA LEU A 333 16.28 6.39 19.42
C LEU A 333 16.14 6.12 17.92
N LYS A 334 17.09 5.40 17.34
CA LYS A 334 17.06 5.00 15.93
C LYS A 334 15.78 4.22 15.56
N ILE A 335 15.23 3.47 16.51
CA ILE A 335 13.95 2.76 16.32
C ILE A 335 12.80 3.73 16.06
N ASN A 336 12.76 4.90 16.72
CA ASN A 336 11.72 5.91 16.54
C ASN A 336 11.82 6.59 15.16
N HIS A 337 13.04 6.71 14.62
CA HIS A 337 13.24 7.19 13.25
C HIS A 337 12.60 6.23 12.22
N THR A 338 12.96 4.96 12.29
CA THR A 338 12.43 3.94 11.36
C THR A 338 10.92 3.73 11.52
N LEU A 339 10.41 3.76 12.77
CA LEU A 339 8.97 3.71 13.05
C LEU A 339 8.25 4.92 12.46
N GLY A 340 8.80 6.12 12.64
CA GLY A 340 8.21 7.36 12.12
C GLY A 340 8.03 7.33 10.61
N GLU A 341 9.07 6.91 9.86
CA GLU A 341 8.99 6.74 8.40
C GLU A 341 7.92 5.72 8.00
N GLY A 342 7.88 4.57 8.67
CA GLY A 342 6.88 3.53 8.43
C GLY A 342 5.45 4.01 8.69
N ILE A 343 5.24 4.74 9.79
CA ILE A 343 3.95 5.32 10.17
C ILE A 343 3.49 6.36 9.12
N ALA A 344 4.38 7.26 8.69
CA ALA A 344 4.04 8.27 7.71
C ALA A 344 3.65 7.68 6.35
N ASN A 345 4.37 6.65 5.90
CA ASN A 345 4.01 5.91 4.69
C ASN A 345 2.64 5.25 4.82
N LEU A 346 2.37 4.62 5.95
CA LEU A 346 1.11 3.94 6.24
C LEU A 346 -0.06 4.93 6.27
N LEU A 347 0.10 6.07 6.95
CA LEU A 347 -0.92 7.11 7.01
C LEU A 347 -1.14 7.77 5.65
N SER A 348 -0.08 7.99 4.87
CA SER A 348 -0.19 8.49 3.49
C SER A 348 -1.02 7.56 2.60
N GLN A 349 -0.80 6.24 2.70
CA GLN A 349 -1.60 5.25 1.98
C GLN A 349 -3.06 5.21 2.44
N GLN A 350 -3.33 5.31 3.74
CA GLN A 350 -4.70 5.37 4.28
C GLN A 350 -5.45 6.62 3.81
N LEU A 351 -4.78 7.77 3.76
CA LEU A 351 -5.35 9.01 3.23
C LEU A 351 -5.72 8.89 1.75
N LEU A 352 -4.83 8.30 0.95
CA LEU A 352 -5.07 8.08 -0.47
C LEU A 352 -6.26 7.13 -0.68
N ALA A 353 -6.29 6.02 0.04
CA ALA A 353 -7.40 5.06 -0.02
C ALA A 353 -8.74 5.69 0.38
N GLY A 354 -8.77 6.50 1.45
CA GLY A 354 -9.96 7.22 1.89
C GLY A 354 -10.49 8.21 0.85
N ARG A 355 -9.61 8.95 0.18
CA ARG A 355 -9.97 9.85 -0.92
C ARG A 355 -10.54 9.11 -2.12
N LEU A 356 -9.94 7.99 -2.52
CA LEU A 356 -10.44 7.16 -3.61
C LEU A 356 -11.86 6.65 -3.31
N GLU A 357 -12.09 6.17 -2.10
CA GLU A 357 -13.43 5.73 -1.68
C GLU A 357 -14.46 6.87 -1.71
N GLN A 358 -14.07 8.05 -1.25
CA GLN A 358 -14.93 9.24 -1.30
C GLN A 358 -15.26 9.64 -2.75
N HIS A 359 -14.27 9.64 -3.65
CA HIS A 359 -14.49 9.89 -5.07
C HIS A 359 -15.44 8.88 -5.71
N GLN A 360 -15.28 7.59 -5.42
CA GLN A 360 -16.19 6.55 -5.90
C GLN A 360 -17.62 6.76 -5.42
N ARG A 361 -17.81 7.09 -4.14
CA ARG A 361 -19.14 7.39 -3.58
C ARG A 361 -19.79 8.59 -4.27
N LEU A 362 -19.02 9.65 -4.53
CA LEU A 362 -19.53 10.83 -5.24
C LEU A 362 -19.91 10.50 -6.69
N LEU A 363 -19.13 9.68 -7.39
CA LEU A 363 -19.47 9.20 -8.74
C LEU A 363 -20.77 8.41 -8.75
N VAL A 364 -20.92 7.43 -7.87
CA VAL A 364 -22.15 6.63 -7.75
C VAL A 364 -23.35 7.51 -7.41
N GLN A 365 -23.20 8.47 -6.50
CA GLN A 365 -24.28 9.42 -6.18
C GLN A 365 -24.64 10.32 -7.38
N SER A 366 -23.63 10.74 -8.14
CA SER A 366 -23.85 11.52 -9.35
C SER A 366 -24.59 10.71 -10.43
N GLU A 367 -24.18 9.45 -10.64
CA GLU A 367 -24.86 8.53 -11.56
C GLU A 367 -26.32 8.28 -11.14
N LEU A 368 -26.56 8.05 -9.85
CA LEU A 368 -27.93 7.88 -9.33
C LEU A 368 -28.77 9.14 -9.54
N LYS A 369 -28.21 10.33 -9.31
CA LYS A 369 -28.93 11.59 -9.58
C LYS A 369 -29.22 11.77 -11.08
N LEU A 370 -28.28 11.37 -11.95
CA LEU A 370 -28.51 11.41 -13.41
C LEU A 370 -29.63 10.45 -13.82
N ILE A 371 -29.65 9.23 -13.31
CA ILE A 371 -30.73 8.25 -13.58
C ILE A 371 -32.08 8.75 -13.05
N GLN A 372 -32.12 9.32 -11.85
CA GLN A 372 -33.32 9.91 -11.26
C GLN A 372 -33.84 11.13 -12.08
N ALA A 373 -32.94 11.94 -12.61
CA ALA A 373 -33.30 13.09 -13.44
C ALA A 373 -33.86 12.68 -14.82
N GLN A 374 -33.53 11.49 -15.32
CA GLN A 374 -34.08 10.93 -16.57
C GLN A 374 -35.55 10.50 -16.45
N ILE A 375 -36.02 10.25 -15.21
CA ILE A 375 -37.44 9.98 -14.94
C ILE A 375 -38.05 11.28 -14.43
N ASN A 376 -38.83 12.00 -15.28
CA ASN A 376 -39.54 13.18 -14.83
C ASN A 376 -40.70 12.78 -13.89
N PRO A 377 -40.55 12.94 -12.52
CA PRO A 377 -41.58 12.47 -11.60
C PRO A 377 -42.90 13.20 -11.76
N HIS A 378 -42.85 14.47 -12.12
CA HIS A 378 -44.03 15.30 -12.31
C HIS A 378 -44.85 14.83 -13.51
N PHE A 379 -44.20 14.46 -14.60
CA PHE A 379 -44.89 13.87 -15.76
C PHE A 379 -45.57 12.55 -15.39
N LEU A 380 -44.87 11.68 -14.65
CA LEU A 380 -45.42 10.39 -14.20
C LEU A 380 -46.69 10.58 -13.34
N PHE A 381 -46.61 11.45 -12.32
CA PHE A 381 -47.76 11.73 -11.45
C PHE A 381 -48.95 12.30 -12.22
N ASN A 382 -48.72 13.27 -13.11
CA ASN A 382 -49.76 13.87 -13.95
C ASN A 382 -50.40 12.85 -14.88
N THR A 383 -49.62 12.00 -15.50
CA THR A 383 -50.11 10.94 -16.39
C THR A 383 -50.97 9.93 -15.63
N LEU A 384 -50.52 9.45 -14.45
CA LEU A 384 -51.31 8.53 -13.64
C LEU A 384 -52.62 9.15 -13.15
N ASN A 385 -52.61 10.43 -12.78
CA ASN A 385 -53.83 11.15 -12.42
C ASN A 385 -54.80 11.25 -13.62
N THR A 386 -54.28 11.56 -14.80
CA THR A 386 -55.10 11.62 -16.04
C THR A 386 -55.70 10.25 -16.37
N ILE A 387 -54.91 9.19 -16.35
CA ILE A 387 -55.39 7.82 -16.57
C ILE A 387 -56.47 7.45 -15.55
N SER A 388 -56.25 7.75 -14.27
CA SER A 388 -57.21 7.49 -13.19
C SER A 388 -58.55 8.23 -13.43
N ALA A 389 -58.48 9.48 -13.87
CA ALA A 389 -59.69 10.28 -14.18
C ALA A 389 -60.46 9.71 -15.38
N ILE A 390 -59.79 9.21 -16.41
CA ILE A 390 -60.39 8.68 -17.63
C ILE A 390 -60.93 7.24 -17.41
N THR A 391 -60.34 6.44 -16.52
CA THR A 391 -60.67 5.02 -16.33
C THR A 391 -62.18 4.74 -16.13
N ARG A 392 -62.91 5.66 -15.50
CA ARG A 392 -64.36 5.50 -15.27
C ARG A 392 -65.24 5.88 -16.46
N ARG A 393 -64.72 6.73 -17.34
CA ARG A 393 -65.48 7.27 -18.47
C ARG A 393 -65.19 6.55 -19.78
N ASP A 394 -63.91 6.17 -19.98
CA ASP A 394 -63.41 5.49 -21.17
C ASP A 394 -62.27 4.53 -20.79
N PRO A 395 -62.63 3.29 -20.40
CA PRO A 395 -61.66 2.28 -19.99
C PRO A 395 -60.67 1.88 -21.09
N ASP A 396 -61.10 1.89 -22.37
CA ASP A 396 -60.25 1.52 -23.50
C ASP A 396 -59.17 2.58 -23.71
N LYS A 397 -59.53 3.87 -23.68
CA LYS A 397 -58.60 4.99 -23.76
C LYS A 397 -57.61 4.99 -22.58
N ALA A 398 -58.07 4.66 -21.38
CA ALA A 398 -57.20 4.53 -20.21
C ALA A 398 -56.14 3.41 -20.38
N ARG A 399 -56.55 2.29 -20.98
CA ARG A 399 -55.65 1.17 -21.32
C ARG A 399 -54.62 1.58 -22.36
N ASP A 400 -55.02 2.29 -23.41
CA ASP A 400 -54.10 2.77 -24.45
C ASP A 400 -53.08 3.76 -23.88
N LEU A 401 -53.48 4.65 -22.97
CA LEU A 401 -52.57 5.57 -22.29
C LEU A 401 -51.55 4.84 -21.38
N LEU A 402 -51.97 3.74 -20.72
CA LEU A 402 -51.03 2.88 -19.97
C LEU A 402 -50.02 2.22 -20.91
N LEU A 403 -50.41 1.79 -22.09
CA LEU A 403 -49.52 1.25 -23.10
C LEU A 403 -48.54 2.30 -23.58
N HIS A 404 -48.98 3.52 -23.88
CA HIS A 404 -48.14 4.65 -24.29
C HIS A 404 -47.15 5.03 -23.18
N LEU A 405 -47.59 5.06 -21.91
CA LEU A 405 -46.75 5.32 -20.77
C LEU A 405 -45.64 4.25 -20.63
N SER A 406 -46.00 2.98 -20.75
CA SER A 406 -45.07 1.86 -20.72
C SER A 406 -44.04 1.92 -21.85
N LEU A 407 -44.49 2.25 -23.08
CA LEU A 407 -43.63 2.41 -24.25
C LEU A 407 -42.68 3.59 -24.08
N PHE A 408 -43.16 4.72 -23.59
CA PHE A 408 -42.35 5.91 -23.30
C PHE A 408 -41.20 5.60 -22.33
N PHE A 409 -41.51 4.99 -21.15
CA PHE A 409 -40.46 4.64 -20.19
C PHE A 409 -39.52 3.55 -20.71
N ARG A 410 -40.03 2.53 -21.40
CA ARG A 410 -39.18 1.47 -21.96
C ARG A 410 -38.21 2.02 -23.01
N LYS A 411 -38.63 2.96 -23.85
CA LYS A 411 -37.78 3.63 -24.84
C LYS A 411 -36.75 4.52 -24.15
N ASN A 412 -37.14 5.29 -23.11
CA ASN A 412 -36.23 6.12 -22.32
C ASN A 412 -35.11 5.30 -21.62
N LEU A 413 -35.44 4.12 -21.08
CA LEU A 413 -34.48 3.26 -20.36
C LEU A 413 -33.56 2.45 -21.29
N LYS A 414 -34.02 2.13 -22.52
CA LYS A 414 -33.23 1.29 -23.46
C LYS A 414 -32.33 2.08 -24.40
N ARG A 415 -32.51 3.37 -24.53
CA ARG A 415 -31.83 4.18 -25.53
C ARG A 415 -30.41 4.52 -25.06
N GLN A 416 -29.43 3.96 -25.78
CA GLN A 416 -28.03 4.31 -25.60
C GLN A 416 -27.73 5.69 -26.20
N SER A 417 -26.76 6.41 -25.63
CA SER A 417 -26.23 7.67 -26.16
C SER A 417 -25.62 7.44 -27.56
N GLY A 418 -26.31 7.89 -28.60
CA GLY A 418 -25.88 7.77 -29.99
C GLY A 418 -26.74 8.61 -30.94
N LEU A 419 -26.55 8.42 -32.22
CA LEU A 419 -27.42 9.00 -33.26
C LEU A 419 -28.68 8.12 -33.41
N ALA A 420 -29.83 8.77 -33.62
CA ALA A 420 -31.11 8.15 -33.94
C ALA A 420 -31.66 8.77 -35.23
N THR A 421 -32.48 8.05 -35.94
CA THR A 421 -33.19 8.62 -37.11
C THR A 421 -34.27 9.60 -36.67
N LEU A 422 -34.59 10.56 -37.51
CA LEU A 422 -35.68 11.51 -37.27
C LEU A 422 -37.03 10.80 -37.06
N GLN A 423 -37.25 9.69 -37.77
CA GLN A 423 -38.39 8.83 -37.55
C GLN A 423 -38.45 8.25 -36.13
N GLU A 424 -37.33 7.71 -35.65
CA GLU A 424 -37.25 7.17 -34.28
C GLU A 424 -37.52 8.23 -33.22
N GLU A 425 -37.03 9.47 -33.41
CA GLU A 425 -37.31 10.60 -32.51
C GLU A 425 -38.80 10.99 -32.55
N GLN A 426 -39.40 11.06 -33.74
CA GLN A 426 -40.85 11.32 -33.89
C GLN A 426 -41.70 10.23 -33.21
N GLU A 427 -41.42 8.95 -33.49
CA GLU A 427 -42.10 7.82 -32.83
C GLU A 427 -41.96 7.82 -31.32
N HIS A 428 -40.83 8.30 -30.81
CA HIS A 428 -40.60 8.45 -29.38
C HIS A 428 -41.46 9.57 -28.80
N CYS A 429 -41.49 10.72 -29.46
CA CYS A 429 -42.30 11.86 -29.07
C CYS A 429 -43.80 11.56 -29.17
N GLN A 430 -44.23 10.71 -30.13
CA GLN A 430 -45.63 10.33 -30.28
C GLN A 430 -46.21 9.74 -28.99
N SER A 431 -45.51 8.82 -28.33
CA SER A 431 -45.99 8.22 -27.06
C SER A 431 -46.18 9.27 -25.95
N TYR A 432 -45.29 10.28 -25.90
CA TYR A 432 -45.41 11.42 -24.98
C TYR A 432 -46.59 12.32 -25.35
N LEU A 433 -46.73 12.67 -26.64
CA LEU A 433 -47.78 13.54 -27.15
C LEU A 433 -49.19 12.94 -26.97
N GLU A 434 -49.39 11.65 -27.19
CA GLU A 434 -50.65 10.95 -26.91
C GLU A 434 -51.10 11.10 -25.45
N ILE A 435 -50.18 11.03 -24.53
CA ILE A 435 -50.45 11.22 -23.10
C ILE A 435 -50.85 12.68 -22.82
N GLU A 436 -50.10 13.66 -23.36
CA GLU A 436 -50.38 15.06 -23.14
C GLU A 436 -51.66 15.52 -23.85
N LEU A 437 -51.94 15.01 -25.05
CA LEU A 437 -53.23 15.21 -25.75
C LEU A 437 -54.42 14.70 -24.91
N ALA A 438 -54.30 13.56 -24.30
CA ALA A 438 -55.33 13.05 -23.39
C ALA A 438 -55.51 13.90 -22.11
N ARG A 439 -54.41 14.52 -21.62
CA ARG A 439 -54.42 15.39 -20.44
C ARG A 439 -55.04 16.76 -20.73
N PHE A 440 -54.68 17.38 -21.85
CA PHE A 440 -55.16 18.72 -22.21
C PHE A 440 -56.52 18.69 -22.97
N GLY A 441 -56.87 17.54 -23.58
CA GLY A 441 -58.10 17.41 -24.38
C GLY A 441 -58.13 18.39 -25.55
N ASP A 442 -59.25 19.02 -25.78
CA ASP A 442 -59.48 19.99 -26.88
C ASP A 442 -58.60 21.26 -26.73
N ARG A 443 -57.88 21.43 -25.62
CA ARG A 443 -56.99 22.57 -25.38
C ARG A 443 -55.63 22.43 -26.04
N LEU A 444 -55.25 21.28 -26.56
CA LEU A 444 -53.97 21.06 -27.24
C LEU A 444 -54.19 20.50 -28.63
N THR A 445 -53.61 21.11 -29.64
CA THR A 445 -53.53 20.62 -31.00
C THR A 445 -52.07 20.49 -31.41
N VAL A 446 -51.68 19.33 -31.96
CA VAL A 446 -50.34 19.08 -32.48
C VAL A 446 -50.40 18.88 -33.98
N ILE A 447 -49.62 19.66 -34.72
CA ILE A 447 -49.57 19.62 -36.19
C ILE A 447 -48.14 19.18 -36.58
N ASN A 448 -48.04 18.04 -37.23
CA ASN A 448 -46.74 17.53 -37.70
C ASN A 448 -46.70 17.66 -39.23
N GLU A 449 -45.89 18.57 -39.74
CA GLU A 449 -45.68 18.86 -41.15
C GLU A 449 -44.26 18.47 -41.62
N ILE A 450 -43.60 17.57 -40.91
CA ILE A 450 -42.27 17.05 -41.32
C ILE A 450 -42.43 16.08 -42.48
N PRO A 451 -41.79 16.35 -43.63
CA PRO A 451 -41.94 15.50 -44.81
C PRO A 451 -41.37 14.08 -44.58
N PRO A 452 -42.07 13.02 -45.06
CA PRO A 452 -41.65 11.64 -44.85
C PRO A 452 -40.27 11.28 -45.41
N HIS A 453 -39.82 11.96 -46.46
CA HIS A 453 -38.48 11.69 -47.03
C HIS A 453 -37.30 12.08 -46.12
N LEU A 454 -37.54 12.89 -45.09
CA LEU A 454 -36.54 13.26 -44.10
C LEU A 454 -36.42 12.25 -42.94
N ALA A 455 -37.24 11.22 -42.91
CA ALA A 455 -37.34 10.23 -41.85
C ALA A 455 -36.00 9.52 -41.50
N THR A 456 -35.12 9.34 -42.49
CA THR A 456 -33.85 8.67 -42.37
C THR A 456 -32.69 9.57 -41.89
N LEU A 457 -32.89 10.87 -41.74
CA LEU A 457 -31.89 11.78 -41.22
C LEU A 457 -31.54 11.42 -39.79
N HIS A 458 -30.25 11.39 -39.48
CA HIS A 458 -29.76 11.09 -38.14
C HIS A 458 -29.56 12.35 -37.31
N LEU A 459 -29.87 12.27 -36.02
CA LEU A 459 -29.67 13.33 -35.06
C LEU A 459 -29.32 12.70 -33.68
N PRO A 460 -28.71 13.46 -32.78
CA PRO A 460 -28.45 12.94 -31.44
C PRO A 460 -29.74 12.52 -30.75
N SER A 461 -29.75 11.34 -30.15
CA SER A 461 -30.92 10.83 -29.42
C SER A 461 -31.41 11.82 -28.38
N PHE A 462 -32.74 11.94 -28.18
CA PHE A 462 -33.37 12.90 -27.26
C PHE A 462 -33.15 14.37 -27.66
N THR A 463 -33.14 14.68 -28.93
CA THR A 463 -33.08 16.06 -29.42
C THR A 463 -34.49 16.67 -29.52
N LEU A 464 -35.44 15.94 -30.11
CA LEU A 464 -36.78 16.48 -30.37
C LEU A 464 -37.66 16.51 -29.10
N GLN A 465 -37.57 15.49 -28.25
CA GLN A 465 -38.40 15.36 -27.05
C GLN A 465 -38.28 16.55 -26.09
N PRO A 466 -37.08 17.03 -25.67
CA PRO A 466 -36.95 18.16 -24.74
C PRO A 466 -37.56 19.47 -25.32
N LEU A 467 -37.52 19.62 -26.63
CA LEU A 467 -38.10 20.81 -27.30
C LEU A 467 -39.61 20.78 -27.22
N ILE A 468 -40.24 19.63 -27.47
CA ILE A 468 -41.68 19.43 -27.35
C ILE A 468 -42.14 19.54 -25.90
N GLU A 469 -41.37 18.93 -24.95
CA GLU A 469 -41.66 19.05 -23.52
C GLU A 469 -41.65 20.52 -23.07
N ASN A 470 -40.67 21.31 -23.51
CA ASN A 470 -40.59 22.73 -23.21
C ASN A 470 -41.77 23.53 -23.80
N ALA A 471 -42.14 23.27 -25.06
CA ALA A 471 -43.28 23.90 -25.67
C ALA A 471 -44.58 23.62 -24.90
N ILE A 472 -44.80 22.39 -24.42
CA ILE A 472 -45.96 22.05 -23.60
C ILE A 472 -45.87 22.69 -22.22
N LYS A 473 -44.75 22.51 -21.51
CA LYS A 473 -44.59 22.89 -20.13
C LYS A 473 -44.53 24.40 -19.91
N HIS A 474 -43.82 25.11 -20.77
CA HIS A 474 -43.55 26.54 -20.63
C HIS A 474 -44.41 27.41 -21.57
N GLY A 475 -44.88 26.82 -22.68
CA GLY A 475 -45.80 27.46 -23.59
C GLY A 475 -47.26 27.13 -23.25
N ILE A 476 -47.73 25.97 -23.70
CA ILE A 476 -49.13 25.59 -23.70
C ILE A 476 -49.78 25.58 -22.30
N SER A 477 -49.07 25.10 -21.29
CA SER A 477 -49.61 24.99 -19.91
C SER A 477 -50.00 26.34 -19.29
N THR A 478 -49.48 27.45 -19.82
CA THR A 478 -49.74 28.83 -19.34
C THR A 478 -50.89 29.47 -20.05
N LEU A 479 -51.33 28.93 -21.24
CA LEU A 479 -52.43 29.49 -22.03
C LEU A 479 -53.78 29.17 -21.41
N LEU A 480 -54.69 30.15 -21.42
CA LEU A 480 -56.12 29.96 -21.15
C LEU A 480 -56.89 29.52 -22.40
N GLU A 481 -56.38 29.85 -23.57
CA GLU A 481 -56.92 29.51 -24.88
C GLU A 481 -56.36 28.18 -25.41
N GLN A 482 -56.79 27.81 -26.64
CA GLN A 482 -56.34 26.60 -27.32
C GLN A 482 -54.82 26.71 -27.67
N GLY A 483 -54.01 25.83 -27.11
CA GLY A 483 -52.60 25.70 -27.41
C GLY A 483 -52.37 24.89 -28.69
N ARG A 484 -51.41 25.33 -29.49
CA ARG A 484 -51.03 24.66 -30.73
C ARG A 484 -49.52 24.50 -30.78
N ILE A 485 -49.08 23.27 -31.06
CA ILE A 485 -47.69 22.97 -31.36
C ILE A 485 -47.58 22.56 -32.83
N ARG A 486 -46.65 23.16 -33.54
CA ARG A 486 -46.36 22.86 -34.93
C ARG A 486 -44.93 22.38 -35.09
N LEU A 487 -44.75 21.22 -35.71
CA LEU A 487 -43.47 20.62 -36.09
C LEU A 487 -43.35 20.74 -37.61
N TYR A 488 -42.33 21.45 -38.08
CA TYR A 488 -42.13 21.62 -39.53
C TYR A 488 -40.65 21.79 -39.86
N THR A 489 -40.31 21.80 -41.14
CA THR A 489 -38.90 21.84 -41.58
C THR A 489 -38.70 22.83 -42.71
N ASP A 490 -37.53 23.48 -42.70
CA ASP A 490 -37.03 24.25 -43.84
C ASP A 490 -35.82 23.48 -44.44
N GLU A 491 -35.94 23.14 -45.72
CA GLU A 491 -34.89 22.41 -46.43
C GLU A 491 -33.97 23.36 -47.18
N HIS A 492 -32.67 23.23 -46.92
CA HIS A 492 -31.60 23.90 -47.66
C HIS A 492 -30.82 22.89 -48.51
N LEU A 493 -29.92 23.35 -49.38
CA LEU A 493 -29.12 22.49 -50.25
C LEU A 493 -28.31 21.45 -49.48
N THR A 494 -27.67 21.84 -48.38
CA THR A 494 -26.76 20.99 -47.59
C THR A 494 -27.23 20.67 -46.17
N SER A 495 -28.36 21.23 -45.73
CA SER A 495 -28.85 21.11 -44.37
C SER A 495 -30.38 21.14 -44.30
N VAL A 496 -30.90 20.66 -43.18
CA VAL A 496 -32.33 20.75 -42.83
C VAL A 496 -32.44 21.44 -41.50
N THR A 497 -33.31 22.45 -41.39
CA THR A 497 -33.66 23.09 -40.13
C THR A 497 -35.01 22.55 -39.67
N ILE A 498 -35.07 22.04 -38.46
CA ILE A 498 -36.29 21.50 -37.83
C ILE A 498 -36.79 22.53 -36.82
N HIS A 499 -38.07 22.81 -36.84
CA HIS A 499 -38.72 23.79 -35.99
C HIS A 499 -39.79 23.13 -35.12
N VAL A 500 -39.76 23.51 -33.82
CA VAL A 500 -40.83 23.26 -32.86
C VAL A 500 -41.38 24.62 -32.45
N GLU A 501 -42.62 24.90 -32.82
CA GLU A 501 -43.28 26.19 -32.61
C GLU A 501 -44.51 26.01 -31.73
N ASP A 502 -44.66 26.82 -30.69
CA ASP A 502 -45.89 26.95 -29.91
C ASP A 502 -46.51 28.35 -30.09
N ASN A 503 -47.82 28.45 -29.85
CA ASN A 503 -48.57 29.72 -29.99
C ASN A 503 -48.68 30.50 -28.68
N ALA A 504 -47.73 30.33 -27.72
CA ALA A 504 -47.81 30.99 -26.43
C ALA A 504 -46.99 32.30 -26.33
N GLY A 505 -45.85 32.35 -27.01
CA GLY A 505 -44.98 33.54 -26.97
C GLY A 505 -44.50 33.90 -25.57
N THR A 506 -44.28 32.91 -24.72
CA THR A 506 -43.96 33.13 -23.28
C THR A 506 -42.46 33.08 -22.96
N TRP A 507 -41.62 32.79 -23.95
CA TRP A 507 -40.20 32.67 -23.73
C TRP A 507 -39.55 34.01 -23.38
N GLN A 508 -38.78 34.03 -22.29
CA GLN A 508 -37.96 35.17 -21.86
C GLN A 508 -36.52 34.72 -21.69
N ALA A 509 -35.58 35.47 -22.25
CA ALA A 509 -34.16 35.23 -22.03
C ALA A 509 -33.80 35.45 -20.58
N HIS A 510 -33.40 34.39 -19.87
CA HIS A 510 -32.93 34.50 -18.49
C HIS A 510 -31.42 34.70 -18.45
N PRO A 511 -30.87 35.58 -17.56
CA PRO A 511 -29.42 35.78 -17.40
C PRO A 511 -28.68 34.54 -16.91
N ALA A 512 -29.38 33.54 -16.37
CA ALA A 512 -28.78 32.29 -15.81
C ALA A 512 -28.71 31.15 -16.83
N GLY A 513 -29.03 31.38 -18.10
CA GLY A 513 -29.00 30.36 -19.18
C GLY A 513 -30.36 29.70 -19.43
N ASP A 514 -30.59 29.32 -20.68
CA ASP A 514 -31.70 28.48 -21.08
C ASP A 514 -31.70 27.17 -20.30
N GLY A 515 -32.85 26.72 -19.82
CA GLY A 515 -32.99 25.60 -18.90
C GLY A 515 -32.16 24.38 -19.29
N LEU A 516 -31.83 23.53 -18.32
CA LEU A 516 -30.86 22.43 -18.45
C LEU A 516 -31.05 21.55 -19.69
N GLY A 517 -32.34 21.33 -20.11
CA GLY A 517 -32.70 20.52 -21.28
C GLY A 517 -32.22 21.12 -22.60
N MET A 518 -32.42 22.43 -22.80
CA MET A 518 -32.03 23.14 -24.03
C MET A 518 -30.51 23.21 -24.19
N THR A 519 -29.80 23.52 -23.11
CA THR A 519 -28.33 23.55 -23.09
C THR A 519 -27.73 22.17 -23.43
N ILE A 520 -28.34 21.08 -22.97
CA ILE A 520 -27.91 19.72 -23.30
C ILE A 520 -28.10 19.41 -24.77
N VAL A 521 -29.27 19.78 -25.36
CA VAL A 521 -29.55 19.60 -26.78
C VAL A 521 -28.57 20.38 -27.63
N ASP A 522 -28.34 21.65 -27.32
CA ASP A 522 -27.38 22.51 -28.01
C ASP A 522 -25.95 21.91 -28.02
N ARG A 523 -25.47 21.49 -26.86
CA ARG A 523 -24.13 20.84 -26.74
C ARG A 523 -24.04 19.54 -27.54
N ARG A 524 -25.07 18.72 -27.54
CA ARG A 524 -25.10 17.45 -28.29
C ARG A 524 -25.04 17.67 -29.79
N LEU A 525 -25.82 18.64 -30.30
CA LEU A 525 -25.84 19.01 -31.72
C LEU A 525 -24.45 19.54 -32.14
N LYS A 526 -23.88 20.45 -31.38
CA LYS A 526 -22.53 20.98 -31.62
C LYS A 526 -21.43 19.91 -31.56
N SER A 527 -21.54 18.98 -30.62
CA SER A 527 -20.60 17.86 -30.50
C SER A 527 -20.69 16.87 -31.67
N ALA A 528 -21.88 16.64 -32.19
CA ALA A 528 -22.11 15.68 -33.28
C ALA A 528 -21.80 16.26 -34.67
N PHE A 529 -22.12 17.52 -34.90
CA PHE A 529 -22.08 18.12 -36.24
C PHE A 529 -21.18 19.36 -36.36
N GLY A 530 -20.62 19.85 -35.25
CA GLY A 530 -19.74 21.02 -35.19
C GLY A 530 -20.43 22.28 -34.65
N GLU A 531 -19.64 23.26 -34.24
CA GLU A 531 -20.06 24.47 -33.50
C GLU A 531 -21.13 25.34 -34.25
N ARG A 532 -21.23 25.24 -35.55
CA ARG A 532 -22.24 25.95 -36.37
C ARG A 532 -23.66 25.35 -36.28
N TYR A 533 -23.77 24.12 -35.74
CA TYR A 533 -25.04 23.44 -35.56
C TYR A 533 -25.44 23.50 -34.08
N GLY A 534 -26.49 24.19 -33.78
CA GLY A 534 -26.96 24.38 -32.42
C GLY A 534 -28.44 24.73 -32.39
N VAL A 535 -28.93 25.05 -31.21
CA VAL A 535 -30.33 25.46 -31.01
C VAL A 535 -30.42 26.98 -31.11
N THR A 536 -31.44 27.45 -31.82
CA THR A 536 -31.80 28.86 -31.89
C THR A 536 -33.22 29.05 -31.41
N ILE A 537 -33.50 30.12 -30.68
CA ILE A 537 -34.81 30.44 -30.15
C ILE A 537 -35.24 31.79 -30.71
N ALA A 538 -36.45 31.87 -31.27
CA ALA A 538 -37.11 33.09 -31.66
C ALA A 538 -38.49 33.14 -30.98
N CYS A 539 -38.87 34.31 -30.48
CA CYS A 539 -40.11 34.49 -29.76
C CYS A 539 -40.73 35.83 -30.15
N GLU A 540 -42.02 35.80 -30.50
CA GLU A 540 -42.87 36.97 -30.59
C GLU A 540 -43.80 36.97 -29.36
N PRO A 541 -43.64 37.91 -28.45
CA PRO A 541 -44.41 37.92 -27.20
C PRO A 541 -45.92 37.79 -27.42
N GLU A 542 -46.54 36.91 -26.63
CA GLU A 542 -47.99 36.59 -26.69
C GLU A 542 -48.51 36.04 -28.03
N GLN A 543 -47.62 35.71 -28.96
CA GLN A 543 -48.00 35.15 -30.25
C GLN A 543 -47.43 33.76 -30.47
N TRP A 544 -46.10 33.62 -30.44
CA TRP A 544 -45.46 32.33 -30.68
C TRP A 544 -44.02 32.26 -30.11
N THR A 545 -43.60 31.06 -29.73
CA THR A 545 -42.19 30.71 -29.47
C THR A 545 -41.76 29.62 -30.44
N ARG A 546 -40.63 29.79 -31.09
CA ARG A 546 -40.04 28.85 -32.04
C ARG A 546 -38.65 28.45 -31.60
N VAL A 547 -38.47 27.17 -31.40
CA VAL A 547 -37.15 26.57 -31.13
C VAL A 547 -36.74 25.83 -32.38
N SER A 548 -35.56 26.14 -32.92
CA SER A 548 -35.07 25.60 -34.18
C SER A 548 -33.69 24.99 -33.99
N PHE A 549 -33.43 23.90 -34.72
CA PHE A 549 -32.07 23.35 -34.82
C PHE A 549 -31.82 22.86 -36.24
N THR A 550 -30.57 22.95 -36.67
CA THR A 550 -30.14 22.57 -38.01
C THR A 550 -29.25 21.33 -37.98
N ILE A 551 -29.44 20.43 -38.94
CA ILE A 551 -28.62 19.22 -39.13
C ILE A 551 -28.15 19.14 -40.59
N PRO A 552 -26.95 18.58 -40.87
CA PRO A 552 -26.48 18.37 -42.24
C PRO A 552 -27.28 17.25 -42.93
N LYS A 553 -27.50 17.37 -44.26
CA LYS A 553 -28.10 16.32 -45.10
C LYS A 553 -27.12 15.19 -45.39
N GLU A 554 -25.85 15.53 -45.64
CA GLU A 554 -24.76 14.58 -45.75
C GLU A 554 -24.19 14.34 -44.33
N GLN A 555 -24.35 13.14 -43.86
CA GLN A 555 -23.93 12.76 -42.51
C GLN A 555 -22.76 11.77 -42.61
N PRO A 556 -21.75 11.84 -41.69
CA PRO A 556 -20.56 11.00 -41.72
C PRO A 556 -20.85 9.52 -41.50
#